data_1207a688aca0d877fb7c3a67e878a9a5
#
_entry.id   1207a688aca0d877fb7c3a67e878a9a5
#
_cell.length_a   1.000
_cell.length_b   1.000
_cell.length_c   1.000
_cell.angle_alpha   90.00
_cell.angle_beta   90.00
_cell.angle_gamma   90.00
#
_symmetry.space_group_name_H-M   'P 1'
#
loop_
_entity.id
_entity.type
_entity.pdbx_description
1 polymer ?
#
loop_
_entity_poly.entity_id
_entity_poly.type
_entity_poly.pdbx_seq_one_letter_code
_entity_poly.pdbx_strand_id
1 'polypeptide(L)'
;MKILVVEAEETTQKILGVMLTRLGYKVELTSDCMEGFRAYCDRGPYDVVLIGMRFVRGSAGGGAKFIDDMRQKNPEQHYAFVAGSPVLHKPFSLQELDDFMGAFRRPASSRFG
;
A
#
# COMPACT_ATOMS: atom_id res chain seq x y z
N MET A 1 -9.81 -6.97 4.46
CA MET A 1 -9.44 -5.74 3.72
C MET A 1 -8.89 -6.09 2.35
N LYS A 2 -9.04 -5.18 1.43
CA LYS A 2 -8.50 -5.31 0.09
C LYS A 2 -7.36 -4.30 -0.07
N ILE A 3 -6.18 -4.77 -0.48
CA ILE A 3 -4.97 -3.97 -0.49
C ILE A 3 -4.36 -3.92 -1.88
N LEU A 4 -4.02 -2.72 -2.31
CA LEU A 4 -3.28 -2.51 -3.56
C LEU A 4 -1.81 -2.27 -3.19
N VAL A 5 -0.92 -3.01 -3.83
CA VAL A 5 0.52 -2.84 -3.64
C VAL A 5 1.10 -2.30 -4.94
N VAL A 6 1.81 -1.18 -4.84
CA VAL A 6 2.54 -0.58 -5.97
C VAL A 6 4.01 -0.60 -5.60
N GLU A 7 4.73 -1.61 -6.08
CA GLU A 7 6.12 -1.84 -5.68
C GLU A 7 6.95 -2.30 -6.89
N ALA A 8 8.03 -1.56 -7.16
CA ALA A 8 8.90 -1.82 -8.30
C ALA A 8 9.80 -3.04 -8.09
N GLU A 9 10.18 -3.31 -6.85
CA GLU A 9 11.10 -4.40 -6.55
C GLU A 9 10.32 -5.71 -6.45
N GLU A 10 10.60 -6.62 -7.37
CA GLU A 10 9.84 -7.87 -7.49
C GLU A 10 9.87 -8.71 -6.21
N THR A 11 11.04 -8.83 -5.58
CA THR A 11 11.18 -9.61 -4.36
C THR A 11 10.29 -9.07 -3.24
N THR A 12 10.32 -7.77 -3.02
CA THR A 12 9.49 -7.13 -2.01
C THR A 12 8.02 -7.27 -2.33
N GLN A 13 7.66 -7.12 -3.61
CA GLN A 13 6.28 -7.27 -4.05
C GLN A 13 5.75 -8.67 -3.71
N LYS A 14 6.52 -9.70 -4.02
CA LYS A 14 6.13 -11.08 -3.74
C LYS A 14 6.04 -11.36 -2.25
N ILE A 15 6.98 -10.84 -1.47
CA ILE A 15 6.97 -11.02 -0.03
C ILE A 15 5.72 -10.37 0.57
N LEU A 16 5.42 -9.15 0.18
CA LEU A 16 4.20 -8.47 0.63
C LEU A 16 2.95 -9.27 0.26
N GLY A 17 2.91 -9.75 -0.97
CA GLY A 17 1.78 -10.54 -1.44
C GLY A 17 1.53 -11.77 -0.58
N VAL A 18 2.60 -12.53 -0.30
CA VAL A 18 2.49 -13.73 0.51
C VAL A 18 2.07 -13.38 1.95
N MET A 19 2.74 -12.40 2.55
CA MET A 19 2.47 -12.05 3.94
C MET A 19 1.07 -11.50 4.14
N LEU A 20 0.64 -10.59 3.28
CA LEU A 20 -0.69 -10.00 3.39
C LEU A 20 -1.78 -11.05 3.16
N THR A 21 -1.55 -11.96 2.23
CA THR A 21 -2.49 -13.06 1.98
C THR A 21 -2.59 -13.97 3.21
N ARG A 22 -1.46 -14.25 3.85
CA ARG A 22 -1.46 -15.05 5.08
C ARG A 22 -2.19 -14.39 6.23
N LEU A 23 -2.21 -13.06 6.24
CA LEU A 23 -2.97 -12.30 7.24
C LEU A 23 -4.45 -12.23 6.91
N GLY A 24 -4.87 -12.81 5.79
CA GLY A 24 -6.28 -12.87 5.43
C GLY A 24 -6.78 -11.75 4.54
N TYR A 25 -5.88 -10.93 3.99
CA TYR A 25 -6.27 -9.82 3.13
C TYR A 25 -6.29 -10.23 1.67
N LYS A 26 -7.12 -9.54 0.88
CA LYS A 26 -7.09 -9.65 -0.57
C LYS A 26 -6.07 -8.66 -1.10
N VAL A 27 -5.18 -9.11 -1.96
CA VAL A 27 -4.04 -8.31 -2.41
C VAL A 27 -4.00 -8.25 -3.92
N GLU A 28 -3.81 -7.04 -4.44
CA GLU A 28 -3.53 -6.81 -5.85
C GLU A 28 -2.10 -6.28 -5.94
N LEU A 29 -1.24 -6.95 -6.71
CA LEU A 29 0.16 -6.56 -6.85
C LEU A 29 0.36 -5.85 -8.19
N THR A 30 1.00 -4.68 -8.15
CA THR A 30 1.33 -3.92 -9.35
C THR A 30 2.78 -3.46 -9.26
N SER A 31 3.40 -3.22 -10.41
CA SER A 31 4.84 -2.97 -10.50
C SER A 31 5.21 -1.50 -10.73
N ASP A 32 4.28 -0.68 -11.15
CA ASP A 32 4.51 0.75 -11.37
C ASP A 32 3.25 1.56 -11.11
N CYS A 33 3.40 2.87 -11.10
CA CYS A 33 2.29 3.76 -10.77
C CYS A 33 1.19 3.77 -11.84
N MET A 34 1.54 3.57 -13.10
CA MET A 34 0.56 3.52 -14.17
C MET A 34 -0.34 2.29 -14.01
N GLU A 35 0.27 1.13 -13.83
CA GLU A 35 -0.46 -0.11 -13.58
C GLU A 35 -1.27 -0.01 -12.29
N GLY A 36 -0.66 0.57 -11.25
CA GLY A 36 -1.31 0.76 -9.96
C GLY A 36 -2.55 1.63 -10.06
N PHE A 37 -2.47 2.73 -10.79
CA PHE A 37 -3.63 3.61 -10.94
C PHE A 37 -4.72 2.97 -11.79
N ARG A 38 -4.33 2.22 -12.80
CA ARG A 38 -5.31 1.46 -13.59
C ARG A 38 -6.06 0.46 -12.72
N ALA A 39 -5.34 -0.27 -11.87
CA ALA A 39 -5.97 -1.20 -10.94
C ALA A 39 -6.88 -0.46 -9.96
N TYR A 40 -6.42 0.68 -9.48
CA TYR A 40 -7.19 1.49 -8.54
C TYR A 40 -8.53 1.90 -9.13
N CYS A 41 -8.53 2.32 -10.39
CA CYS A 41 -9.75 2.75 -11.05
C CYS A 41 -10.67 1.59 -11.44
N ASP A 42 -10.07 0.49 -11.90
CA ASP A 42 -10.84 -0.60 -12.52
C ASP A 42 -11.27 -1.68 -11.53
N ARG A 43 -10.50 -1.92 -10.48
CA ARG A 43 -10.75 -3.03 -9.57
C ARG A 43 -10.95 -2.60 -8.12
N GLY A 44 -10.96 -1.30 -7.86
CA GLY A 44 -11.25 -0.79 -6.52
C GLY A 44 -12.71 -1.03 -6.10
N PRO A 45 -13.07 -0.59 -4.92
CA PRO A 45 -12.22 0.19 -3.99
C PRO A 45 -11.23 -0.67 -3.22
N TYR A 46 -10.19 -0.02 -2.73
CA TYR A 46 -9.18 -0.64 -1.87
C TYR A 46 -9.21 0.01 -0.50
N ASP A 47 -8.99 -0.80 0.54
CA ASP A 47 -8.95 -0.27 1.89
C ASP A 47 -7.63 0.46 2.17
N VAL A 48 -6.53 -0.07 1.66
CA VAL A 48 -5.20 0.52 1.83
C VAL A 48 -4.40 0.37 0.54
N VAL A 49 -3.58 1.38 0.25
CA VAL A 49 -2.64 1.34 -0.87
C VAL A 49 -1.23 1.42 -0.28
N LEU A 50 -0.41 0.42 -0.55
CA LEU A 50 1.00 0.41 -0.12
C LEU A 50 1.88 0.76 -1.31
N ILE A 51 2.71 1.78 -1.16
CA ILE A 51 3.50 2.36 -2.25
C ILE A 51 4.98 2.25 -1.92
N GLY A 52 5.76 1.69 -2.86
CA GLY A 52 7.20 1.63 -2.70
C GLY A 52 7.83 3.02 -2.71
N MET A 53 8.77 3.25 -1.79
CA MET A 53 9.42 4.56 -1.65
C MET A 53 10.17 5.00 -2.90
N ARG A 54 10.57 4.07 -3.75
CA ARG A 54 11.28 4.42 -4.99
C ARG A 54 10.45 5.28 -5.93
N PHE A 55 9.13 5.18 -5.84
CA PHE A 55 8.24 6.01 -6.68
C PHE A 55 8.13 7.43 -6.16
N VAL A 56 8.45 7.65 -4.89
CA VAL A 56 8.33 8.97 -4.26
C VAL A 56 9.69 9.65 -4.12
N ARG A 57 10.71 8.90 -3.66
CA ARG A 57 12.05 9.43 -3.39
C ARG A 57 13.12 8.93 -4.32
N GLY A 58 12.88 7.80 -4.98
CA GLY A 58 13.88 7.17 -5.82
C GLY A 58 13.76 7.58 -7.28
N SER A 59 14.54 6.90 -8.11
CA SER A 59 14.63 7.19 -9.53
C SER A 59 13.40 6.74 -10.34
N ALA A 60 12.55 5.91 -9.77
CA ALA A 60 11.38 5.41 -10.51
C ALA A 60 10.34 6.51 -10.77
N GLY A 61 10.15 7.40 -9.81
CA GLY A 61 9.24 8.54 -9.98
C GLY A 61 7.76 8.16 -10.09
N GLY A 62 6.94 9.16 -10.30
CA GLY A 62 5.51 8.96 -10.53
C GLY A 62 4.64 8.83 -9.30
N GLY A 63 5.25 8.68 -8.11
CA GLY A 63 4.50 8.46 -6.89
C GLY A 63 3.64 9.65 -6.45
N ALA A 64 4.19 10.85 -6.57
CA ALA A 64 3.46 12.06 -6.18
C ALA A 64 2.20 12.23 -7.04
N LYS A 65 2.33 12.03 -8.35
CA LYS A 65 1.20 12.12 -9.25
C LYS A 65 0.17 11.02 -8.96
N PHE A 66 0.64 9.82 -8.71
CA PHE A 66 -0.24 8.70 -8.37
C PHE A 66 -1.06 9.02 -7.12
N ILE A 67 -0.42 9.54 -6.08
CA ILE A 67 -1.09 9.91 -4.84
C ILE A 67 -2.11 11.00 -5.08
N ASP A 68 -1.74 12.04 -5.83
CA ASP A 68 -2.67 13.12 -6.16
C ASP A 68 -3.90 12.61 -6.92
N ASP A 69 -3.67 11.80 -7.95
CA ASP A 69 -4.76 11.27 -8.77
C ASP A 69 -5.67 10.36 -7.94
N MET A 70 -5.08 9.55 -7.06
CA MET A 70 -5.83 8.67 -6.18
C MET A 70 -6.69 9.49 -5.22
N ARG A 71 -6.12 10.54 -4.62
CA ARG A 71 -6.83 11.38 -3.65
C ARG A 71 -7.91 12.24 -4.30
N GLN A 72 -7.77 12.56 -5.57
CA GLN A 72 -8.84 13.24 -6.29
C GLN A 72 -10.08 12.36 -6.42
N LYS A 73 -9.87 11.06 -6.55
CA LYS A 73 -10.99 10.12 -6.60
C LYS A 73 -11.55 9.80 -5.22
N ASN A 74 -10.68 9.72 -4.22
CA ASN A 74 -11.08 9.43 -2.85
C ASN A 74 -10.14 10.15 -1.88
N PRO A 75 -10.51 11.34 -1.39
CA PRO A 75 -9.66 12.11 -0.48
C PRO A 75 -9.33 11.39 0.83
N GLU A 76 -10.12 10.41 1.21
CA GLU A 76 -9.93 9.68 2.46
C GLU A 76 -9.21 8.35 2.28
N GLN A 77 -8.70 8.07 1.09
CA GLN A 77 -8.00 6.82 0.84
C GLN A 77 -6.77 6.69 1.75
N HIS A 78 -6.73 5.59 2.49
CA HIS A 78 -5.56 5.26 3.30
C HIS A 78 -4.43 4.77 2.40
N TYR A 79 -3.23 5.27 2.64
CA TYR A 79 -2.04 4.79 1.95
C TYR A 79 -0.84 4.89 2.87
N ALA A 80 0.19 4.11 2.57
CA ALA A 80 1.44 4.11 3.34
C ALA A 80 2.58 3.73 2.41
N PHE A 81 3.80 4.00 2.86
CA PHE A 81 5.00 3.71 2.07
C PHE A 81 5.71 2.49 2.60
N VAL A 82 6.38 1.79 1.70
CA VAL A 82 7.19 0.61 2.03
C VAL A 82 8.65 0.99 1.92
N ALA A 83 9.40 0.81 2.99
CA ALA A 83 10.81 1.12 3.19
C ALA A 83 11.05 2.56 3.66
N GLY A 84 12.03 2.72 4.51
CA GLY A 84 12.35 4.01 5.11
C GLY A 84 11.52 4.30 6.35
N SER A 85 11.93 5.30 7.13
CA SER A 85 11.23 5.73 8.34
C SER A 85 10.38 6.96 8.02
N PRO A 86 9.15 7.12 8.54
CA PRO A 86 8.46 6.28 9.54
C PRO A 86 7.53 5.23 8.93
N VAL A 87 7.99 4.53 7.95
CA VAL A 87 7.22 3.56 7.20
C VAL A 87 7.67 2.15 7.56
N LEU A 88 7.03 1.15 6.94
CA LEU A 88 7.40 -0.23 7.14
C LEU A 88 8.78 -0.50 6.55
N HIS A 89 9.74 -0.90 7.39
CA HIS A 89 11.13 -1.15 6.99
C HIS A 89 11.33 -2.53 6.38
N LYS A 90 12.21 -2.61 5.40
CA LYS A 90 12.65 -3.87 4.83
C LYS A 90 13.97 -4.31 5.49
N PRO A 91 14.19 -5.59 5.78
CA PRO A 91 13.19 -6.65 5.79
C PRO A 91 12.25 -6.51 6.98
N PHE A 92 11.07 -7.11 6.86
CA PHE A 92 10.09 -7.06 7.95
C PHE A 92 9.51 -8.47 8.18
N SER A 93 9.07 -8.72 9.42
CA SER A 93 8.45 -9.99 9.79
C SER A 93 6.94 -9.93 9.55
N LEU A 94 6.31 -11.10 9.56
CA LEU A 94 4.86 -11.19 9.47
C LEU A 94 4.19 -10.43 10.63
N GLN A 95 4.77 -10.52 11.84
CA GLN A 95 4.23 -9.83 13.01
C GLN A 95 4.31 -8.31 12.86
N GLU A 96 5.44 -7.81 12.36
CA GLU A 96 5.59 -6.37 12.13
C GLU A 96 4.58 -5.86 11.11
N LEU A 97 4.38 -6.63 10.05
CA LEU A 97 3.40 -6.26 9.03
C LEU A 97 1.98 -6.28 9.60
N ASP A 98 1.65 -7.29 10.41
CA ASP A 98 0.35 -7.37 11.04
C ASP A 98 0.10 -6.18 11.96
N ASP A 99 1.08 -5.82 12.77
CA ASP A 99 0.99 -4.66 13.67
C ASP A 99 0.81 -3.37 12.86
N PHE A 100 1.58 -3.23 11.78
CA PHE A 100 1.48 -2.07 10.91
C PHE A 100 0.08 -1.96 10.30
N MET A 101 -0.44 -3.07 9.77
CA MET A 101 -1.76 -3.11 9.16
C MET A 101 -2.88 -2.90 10.17
N GLY A 102 -2.61 -3.17 11.44
CA GLY A 102 -3.60 -2.99 12.50
C GLY A 102 -4.16 -1.57 12.57
N ALA A 103 -3.33 -0.58 12.26
CA ALA A 103 -3.77 0.82 12.25
C ALA A 103 -4.88 1.07 11.24
N PHE A 104 -4.91 0.33 10.14
CA PHE A 104 -5.89 0.50 9.07
C PHE A 104 -7.14 -0.35 9.27
N ARG A 105 -7.08 -1.34 10.15
CA ARG A 105 -8.23 -2.20 10.43
C ARG A 105 -9.20 -1.59 11.41
N ARG A 106 -8.78 -0.57 12.14
CA ARG A 106 -9.62 0.05 13.16
C ARG A 106 -10.77 0.80 12.52
N PRO A 107 -12.00 0.60 13.01
CA PRO A 107 -13.12 1.40 12.53
C PRO A 107 -12.90 2.87 12.85
N ALA A 108 -13.49 3.75 12.04
CA ALA A 108 -13.36 5.19 12.25
C ALA A 108 -13.78 5.60 13.66
N SER A 109 -14.82 4.98 14.20
CA SER A 109 -15.32 5.29 15.54
C SER A 109 -14.30 5.03 16.64
N SER A 110 -13.39 4.09 16.44
CA SER A 110 -12.39 3.76 17.46
C SER A 110 -11.33 4.84 17.62
N ARG A 111 -11.24 5.76 16.68
CA ARG A 111 -10.28 6.88 16.77
C ARG A 111 -10.70 7.92 17.79
N PHE A 112 -11.94 7.93 18.16
CA PHE A 112 -12.49 8.94 19.07
C PHE A 112 -12.81 8.37 20.44
N GLY A 113 -12.64 7.08 20.60
CA GLY A 113 -13.03 6.46 21.85
C GLY A 113 -11.98 5.70 22.50
#